data_fb2c2d97eb3d10ec8d376a21c2130dfc
#
_entry.id   fb2c2d97eb3d10ec8d376a21c2130dfc
#
_cell.length_a   1.000
_cell.length_b   1.000
_cell.length_c   1.000
_cell.angle_alpha   90.00
_cell.angle_beta   90.00
_cell.angle_gamma   90.00
#
_symmetry.space_group_name_H-M   'P 1'
#
loop_
_entity.id
_entity.type
_entity.pdbx_description
1 polymer ?
#
loop_
_entity_poly.entity_id
_entity_poly.type
_entity_poly.pdbx_seq_one_letter_code
_entity_poly.pdbx_strand_id
1 'polypeptide(L)'
;MNQTMVGTVGPAIDRAKAAGRAALIGYLPVGFPSVAASVQAAAAMIEGGCDIVELGLPYSDPVMDGPVIAQAVTAALAGGVRVDDTFRAVQELSPLGAPLLVMTYFNPVLRRGVERFAGELAQAGGSGLITPDLIPDEAAEWLAASDQYGLDRVFLVAPSSSERRLALTAAA
;
A
#
# COMPACT_ATOMS: atom_id res chain seq x y z
N MET A 1 -1.59 26.67 6.59
CA MET A 1 -1.18 25.83 5.46
C MET A 1 -2.18 24.70 5.37
N ASN A 2 -3.08 24.74 4.38
CA ASN A 2 -4.05 23.68 4.16
C ASN A 2 -3.28 22.44 3.64
N GLN A 3 -3.08 21.47 4.49
CA GLN A 3 -2.81 20.12 4.02
C GLN A 3 -4.08 19.66 3.31
N THR A 4 -4.01 19.61 2.00
CA THR A 4 -5.00 18.89 1.20
C THR A 4 -4.87 17.44 1.68
N MET A 5 -5.86 16.97 2.44
CA MET A 5 -5.95 15.56 2.81
C MET A 5 -5.93 14.77 1.51
N VAL A 6 -4.87 14.03 1.27
CA VAL A 6 -4.84 13.04 0.19
C VAL A 6 -6.04 12.13 0.44
N GLY A 7 -6.89 11.96 -0.55
CA GLY A 7 -8.16 11.25 -0.38
C GLY A 7 -7.90 9.83 0.14
N THR A 8 -8.59 9.47 1.19
CA THR A 8 -8.57 8.12 1.73
C THR A 8 -9.15 7.12 0.73
N VAL A 9 -8.78 5.87 0.83
CA VAL A 9 -9.23 4.76 -0.03
C VAL A 9 -10.76 4.61 -0.03
N GLY A 10 -11.41 4.73 1.14
CA GLY A 10 -12.86 4.65 1.28
C GLY A 10 -13.62 5.59 0.33
N PRO A 11 -13.36 6.91 0.35
CA PRO A 11 -13.98 7.84 -0.59
C PRO A 11 -13.75 7.53 -2.08
N ALA A 12 -12.62 6.93 -2.46
CA ALA A 12 -12.40 6.51 -3.85
C ALA A 12 -13.31 5.34 -4.23
N ILE A 13 -13.45 4.35 -3.36
CA ILE A 13 -14.38 3.23 -3.54
C ILE A 13 -15.83 3.73 -3.60
N ASP A 14 -16.22 4.65 -2.72
CA ASP A 14 -17.58 5.20 -2.69
C ASP A 14 -17.90 5.99 -3.96
N ARG A 15 -16.97 6.74 -4.50
CA ARG A 15 -17.13 7.44 -5.80
C ARG A 15 -17.37 6.45 -6.94
N ALA A 16 -16.59 5.36 -7.01
CA ALA A 16 -16.79 4.33 -8.04
C ALA A 16 -18.17 3.68 -7.91
N LYS A 17 -18.56 3.32 -6.67
CA LYS A 17 -19.87 2.76 -6.37
C LYS A 17 -21.02 3.71 -6.73
N ALA A 18 -20.90 4.99 -6.40
CA ALA A 18 -21.89 6.00 -6.76
C ALA A 18 -22.03 6.18 -8.29
N ALA A 19 -20.95 5.93 -9.04
CA ALA A 19 -20.96 5.90 -10.51
C ALA A 19 -21.48 4.58 -11.10
N GLY A 20 -21.96 3.64 -10.28
CA GLY A 20 -22.51 2.35 -10.70
C GLY A 20 -21.47 1.34 -11.20
N ARG A 21 -20.19 1.47 -10.80
CA ARG A 21 -19.10 0.59 -11.22
C ARG A 21 -18.24 0.13 -10.03
N ALA A 22 -17.46 -0.91 -10.23
CA ALA A 22 -16.42 -1.30 -9.28
C ALA A 22 -15.26 -0.27 -9.30
N ALA A 23 -14.56 -0.13 -8.17
CA ALA A 23 -13.27 0.55 -8.13
C ALA A 23 -12.20 -0.30 -8.81
N LEU A 24 -11.36 0.34 -9.64
CA LEU A 24 -10.20 -0.30 -10.26
C LEU A 24 -8.97 0.00 -9.41
N ILE A 25 -8.38 -1.06 -8.86
CA ILE A 25 -7.14 -0.98 -8.07
C ILE A 25 -6.03 -1.63 -8.88
N GLY A 26 -4.99 -0.87 -9.17
CA GLY A 26 -3.84 -1.37 -9.92
C GLY A 26 -2.64 -1.60 -9.00
N TYR A 27 -1.95 -2.73 -9.16
CA TYR A 27 -0.78 -3.13 -8.38
C TYR A 27 0.48 -3.23 -9.24
N LEU A 28 1.62 -2.76 -8.71
CA LEU A 28 2.95 -3.08 -9.24
C LEU A 28 4.02 -2.99 -8.15
N PRO A 29 5.10 -3.81 -8.21
CA PRO A 29 6.23 -3.66 -7.30
C PRO A 29 7.11 -2.46 -7.71
N VAL A 30 7.51 -1.67 -6.72
CA VAL A 30 8.46 -0.57 -6.93
C VAL A 30 9.83 -1.14 -7.32
N GLY A 31 10.47 -0.54 -8.32
CA GLY A 31 11.80 -0.94 -8.77
C GLY A 31 11.83 -1.96 -9.91
N PHE A 32 10.70 -2.41 -10.43
CA PHE A 32 10.68 -3.31 -11.58
C PHE A 32 10.15 -2.60 -12.85
N PRO A 33 10.87 -2.64 -13.98
CA PRO A 33 12.26 -3.09 -14.14
C PRO A 33 13.30 -2.12 -13.57
N SER A 34 12.88 -0.92 -13.18
CA SER A 34 13.64 0.09 -12.43
C SER A 34 12.70 0.96 -11.61
N VAL A 35 13.23 1.74 -10.65
CA VAL A 35 12.40 2.66 -9.86
C VAL A 35 11.69 3.67 -10.78
N ALA A 36 12.42 4.31 -11.68
CA ALA A 36 11.83 5.28 -12.61
C ALA A 36 10.75 4.67 -13.51
N ALA A 37 10.98 3.46 -14.04
CA ALA A 37 10.00 2.79 -14.88
C ALA A 37 8.75 2.37 -14.10
N SER A 38 8.89 1.93 -12.84
CA SER A 38 7.74 1.59 -11.99
C SER A 38 6.91 2.83 -11.63
N VAL A 39 7.54 3.97 -11.37
CA VAL A 39 6.84 5.26 -11.14
C VAL A 39 6.09 5.69 -12.40
N GLN A 40 6.72 5.64 -13.57
CA GLN A 40 6.05 5.96 -14.85
C GLN A 40 4.85 5.03 -15.13
N ALA A 41 4.99 3.74 -14.86
CA ALA A 41 3.89 2.79 -15.02
C ALA A 41 2.74 3.08 -14.07
N ALA A 42 3.03 3.39 -12.79
CA ALA A 42 2.01 3.77 -11.82
C ALA A 42 1.30 5.09 -12.21
N ALA A 43 2.04 6.08 -12.70
CA ALA A 43 1.45 7.32 -13.21
C ALA A 43 0.50 7.03 -14.39
N ALA A 44 0.93 6.20 -15.35
CA ALA A 44 0.09 5.80 -16.48
C ALA A 44 -1.17 5.02 -16.04
N MET A 45 -1.08 4.22 -14.95
CA MET A 45 -2.26 3.56 -14.39
C MET A 45 -3.27 4.58 -13.83
N ILE A 46 -2.80 5.62 -13.15
CA ILE A 46 -3.66 6.70 -12.64
C ILE A 46 -4.29 7.46 -13.80
N GLU A 47 -3.50 7.88 -14.79
CA GLU A 47 -3.98 8.56 -16.00
C GLU A 47 -4.96 7.70 -16.80
N GLY A 48 -4.75 6.37 -16.79
CA GLY A 48 -5.62 5.39 -17.44
C GLY A 48 -6.93 5.12 -16.69
N GLY A 49 -7.12 5.71 -15.51
CA GLY A 49 -8.38 5.63 -14.75
C GLY A 49 -8.40 4.63 -13.61
N CYS A 50 -7.25 4.19 -13.11
CA CYS A 50 -7.21 3.49 -11.82
C CYS A 50 -7.70 4.41 -10.70
N ASP A 51 -8.62 3.93 -9.90
CA ASP A 51 -9.17 4.66 -8.76
C ASP A 51 -8.19 4.69 -7.57
N ILE A 52 -7.39 3.66 -7.43
CA ILE A 52 -6.40 3.45 -6.37
C ILE A 52 -5.19 2.76 -6.97
N VAL A 53 -3.99 3.10 -6.51
CA VAL A 53 -2.77 2.38 -6.89
C VAL A 53 -2.12 1.77 -5.66
N GLU A 54 -1.71 0.52 -5.80
CA GLU A 54 -0.99 -0.27 -4.83
C GLU A 54 0.48 -0.38 -5.25
N LEU A 55 1.38 0.13 -4.43
CA LEU A 55 2.82 0.05 -4.64
C LEU A 55 3.41 -1.05 -3.77
N GLY A 56 3.88 -2.13 -4.37
CA GLY A 56 4.54 -3.22 -3.66
C GLY A 56 5.94 -2.80 -3.20
N LEU A 57 6.20 -2.84 -1.88
CA LEU A 57 7.54 -2.70 -1.35
C LEU A 57 8.29 -4.03 -1.52
N PRO A 58 9.37 -4.09 -2.33
CA PRO A 58 10.10 -5.34 -2.54
C PRO A 58 10.67 -5.92 -1.26
N TYR A 59 10.43 -7.23 -1.06
CA TYR A 59 10.87 -7.97 0.10
C TYR A 59 11.53 -9.29 -0.31
N SER A 60 12.63 -9.65 0.37
CA SER A 60 13.47 -10.82 0.00
C SER A 60 12.81 -12.17 0.30
N ASP A 61 11.86 -12.20 1.23
CA ASP A 61 11.26 -13.44 1.75
C ASP A 61 9.72 -13.40 1.63
N PRO A 62 9.17 -13.24 0.38
CA PRO A 62 7.73 -13.15 0.18
C PRO A 62 7.07 -14.51 0.44
N VAL A 63 6.03 -14.53 1.29
CA VAL A 63 5.31 -15.76 1.64
C VAL A 63 4.11 -15.98 0.73
N MET A 64 3.51 -14.90 0.20
CA MET A 64 2.22 -14.93 -0.50
C MET A 64 2.31 -14.56 -1.99
N ASP A 65 3.47 -14.09 -2.45
CA ASP A 65 3.64 -13.66 -3.84
C ASP A 65 3.59 -14.85 -4.81
N GLY A 66 2.81 -14.69 -5.88
CA GLY A 66 2.86 -15.63 -7.00
C GLY A 66 4.19 -15.50 -7.77
N PRO A 67 4.51 -16.48 -8.65
CA PRO A 67 5.81 -16.56 -9.31
C PRO A 67 6.14 -15.32 -10.17
N VAL A 68 5.14 -14.68 -10.76
CA VAL A 68 5.33 -13.48 -11.59
C VAL A 68 5.78 -12.30 -10.73
N ILE A 69 5.10 -12.06 -9.62
CA ILE A 69 5.44 -10.97 -8.68
C ILE A 69 6.77 -11.27 -8.00
N ALA A 70 7.01 -12.51 -7.57
CA ALA A 70 8.28 -12.91 -6.97
C ALA A 70 9.48 -12.67 -7.91
N GLN A 71 9.35 -12.93 -9.21
CA GLN A 71 10.38 -12.62 -10.20
C GLN A 71 10.62 -11.12 -10.34
N ALA A 72 9.55 -10.32 -10.42
CA ALA A 72 9.67 -8.87 -10.51
C ALA A 72 10.32 -8.27 -9.25
N VAL A 73 9.93 -8.73 -8.07
CA VAL A 73 10.51 -8.33 -6.78
C VAL A 73 12.00 -8.71 -6.70
N THR A 74 12.35 -9.95 -7.11
CA THR A 74 13.75 -10.40 -7.15
C THR A 74 14.59 -9.52 -8.07
N ALA A 75 14.07 -9.17 -9.25
CA ALA A 75 14.76 -8.27 -10.18
C ALA A 75 14.93 -6.86 -9.59
N ALA A 76 13.90 -6.32 -8.94
CA ALA A 76 13.96 -5.02 -8.28
C ALA A 76 15.02 -4.99 -7.15
N LEU A 77 15.07 -6.02 -6.31
CA LEU A 77 16.07 -6.15 -5.25
C LEU A 77 17.48 -6.28 -5.82
N ALA A 78 17.65 -7.08 -6.89
CA ALA A 78 18.95 -7.18 -7.59
C ALA A 78 19.37 -5.83 -8.21
N GLY A 79 18.42 -5.01 -8.63
CA GLY A 79 18.63 -3.62 -9.08
C GLY A 79 18.97 -2.64 -7.97
N GLY A 80 18.96 -3.08 -6.70
CA GLY A 80 19.37 -2.28 -5.55
C GLY A 80 18.27 -1.42 -4.93
N VAL A 81 16.98 -1.68 -5.24
CA VAL A 81 15.85 -0.95 -4.65
C VAL A 81 15.88 -1.00 -3.12
N ARG A 82 15.47 0.07 -2.49
CA ARG A 82 15.43 0.25 -1.02
C ARG A 82 14.05 0.70 -0.57
N VAL A 83 13.77 0.58 0.73
CA VAL A 83 12.52 1.08 1.34
C VAL A 83 12.29 2.57 1.01
N ASP A 84 13.35 3.38 1.02
CA ASP A 84 13.28 4.81 0.70
C ASP A 84 12.85 5.08 -0.74
N ASP A 85 13.10 4.17 -1.68
CA ASP A 85 12.64 4.29 -3.06
C ASP A 85 11.11 4.18 -3.15
N THR A 86 10.49 3.37 -2.27
CA THR A 86 9.04 3.28 -2.18
C THR A 86 8.44 4.60 -1.68
N PHE A 87 8.99 5.22 -0.66
CA PHE A 87 8.52 6.54 -0.20
C PHE A 87 8.72 7.62 -1.26
N ARG A 88 9.84 7.61 -2.00
CA ARG A 88 10.05 8.51 -3.13
C ARG A 88 9.02 8.29 -4.24
N ALA A 89 8.72 7.04 -4.58
CA ALA A 89 7.69 6.72 -5.56
C ALA A 89 6.31 7.25 -5.12
N VAL A 90 5.94 7.05 -3.85
CA VAL A 90 4.71 7.62 -3.29
C VAL A 90 4.71 9.14 -3.40
N GLN A 91 5.81 9.80 -3.03
CA GLN A 91 5.92 11.27 -3.09
C GLN A 91 5.81 11.81 -4.51
N GLU A 92 6.39 11.14 -5.50
CA GLU A 92 6.30 11.54 -6.91
C GLU A 92 4.89 11.35 -7.49
N LEU A 93 4.15 10.32 -7.04
CA LEU A 93 2.82 9.99 -7.53
C LEU A 93 1.68 10.73 -6.81
N SER A 94 1.89 11.14 -5.56
CA SER A 94 0.84 11.76 -4.73
C SER A 94 0.18 13.00 -5.36
N PRO A 95 0.87 13.85 -6.15
CA PRO A 95 0.23 14.98 -6.82
C PRO A 95 -0.79 14.58 -7.90
N LEU A 96 -0.79 13.33 -8.37
CA LEU A 96 -1.72 12.85 -9.38
C LEU A 96 -3.14 12.58 -8.83
N GLY A 97 -3.32 12.59 -7.51
CA GLY A 97 -4.62 12.65 -6.85
C GLY A 97 -5.34 11.31 -6.65
N ALA A 98 -4.78 10.19 -7.07
CA ALA A 98 -5.28 8.87 -6.71
C ALA A 98 -4.73 8.46 -5.32
N PRO A 99 -5.52 7.79 -4.46
CA PRO A 99 -5.01 7.17 -3.25
C PRO A 99 -3.90 6.17 -3.55
N LEU A 100 -2.81 6.24 -2.77
CA LEU A 100 -1.64 5.40 -2.91
C LEU A 100 -1.49 4.51 -1.68
N LEU A 101 -1.74 3.22 -1.83
CA LEU A 101 -1.46 2.22 -0.80
C LEU A 101 -0.06 1.65 -0.99
N VAL A 102 0.62 1.33 0.09
CA VAL A 102 1.84 0.53 0.04
C VAL A 102 1.52 -0.87 0.56
N MET A 103 1.74 -1.87 -0.29
CA MET A 103 1.66 -3.28 0.10
C MET A 103 3.02 -3.74 0.56
N THR A 104 3.11 -4.21 1.80
CA THR A 104 4.36 -4.68 2.38
C THR A 104 4.12 -5.75 3.43
N TYR A 105 5.03 -6.72 3.53
CA TYR A 105 5.13 -7.57 4.71
C TYR A 105 5.50 -6.72 5.93
N PHE A 106 5.11 -7.15 7.12
CA PHE A 106 5.24 -6.31 8.32
C PHE A 106 6.68 -6.21 8.84
N ASN A 107 7.54 -7.17 8.53
CA ASN A 107 8.94 -7.15 8.95
C ASN A 107 9.73 -5.88 8.52
N PRO A 108 9.66 -5.38 7.27
CA PRO A 108 10.25 -4.08 6.90
C PRO A 108 9.74 -2.91 7.74
N VAL A 109 8.46 -2.91 8.11
CA VAL A 109 7.84 -1.88 8.95
C VAL A 109 8.42 -1.92 10.36
N LEU A 110 8.46 -3.12 10.97
CA LEU A 110 9.05 -3.34 12.29
C LEU A 110 10.52 -2.91 12.35
N ARG A 111 11.31 -3.29 11.35
CA ARG A 111 12.75 -2.96 11.32
C ARG A 111 13.03 -1.47 11.15
N ARG A 112 12.14 -0.73 10.49
CA ARG A 112 12.24 0.73 10.38
C ARG A 112 11.72 1.44 11.62
N GLY A 113 10.89 0.78 12.41
CA GLY A 113 10.07 1.33 13.49
C GLY A 113 8.69 1.74 12.97
N VAL A 114 7.65 1.18 13.59
CA VAL A 114 6.25 1.29 13.11
C VAL A 114 5.80 2.75 13.00
N GLU A 115 6.00 3.53 14.06
CA GLU A 115 5.64 4.95 14.08
C GLU A 115 6.41 5.77 13.03
N ARG A 116 7.73 5.51 12.92
CA ARG A 116 8.56 6.18 11.92
C ARG A 116 8.11 5.86 10.51
N PHE A 117 7.83 4.59 10.20
CA PHE A 117 7.35 4.16 8.89
C PHE A 117 6.02 4.85 8.54
N ALA A 118 5.07 4.87 9.49
CA ALA A 118 3.78 5.54 9.32
C ALA A 118 3.94 7.04 9.05
N GLY A 119 4.77 7.73 9.84
CA GLY A 119 5.03 9.15 9.65
C GLY A 119 5.68 9.48 8.31
N GLU A 120 6.67 8.70 7.87
CA GLU A 120 7.33 8.87 6.58
C GLU A 120 6.38 8.57 5.40
N LEU A 121 5.51 7.55 5.52
CA LEU A 121 4.49 7.24 4.52
C LEU A 121 3.48 8.38 4.38
N ALA A 122 2.96 8.89 5.50
CA ALA A 122 2.03 10.01 5.51
C ALA A 122 2.67 11.28 4.94
N GLN A 123 3.93 11.56 5.31
CA GLN A 123 4.68 12.71 4.78
C GLN A 123 4.91 12.61 3.27
N ALA A 124 5.12 11.42 2.75
CA ALA A 124 5.22 11.17 1.31
C ALA A 124 3.87 11.31 0.57
N GLY A 125 2.76 11.39 1.28
CA GLY A 125 1.41 11.46 0.70
C GLY A 125 0.75 10.10 0.45
N GLY A 126 1.24 9.04 1.10
CA GLY A 126 0.61 7.73 1.06
C GLY A 126 -0.70 7.69 1.83
N SER A 127 -1.62 6.87 1.37
CA SER A 127 -2.96 6.72 1.96
C SER A 127 -3.02 5.64 3.05
N GLY A 128 -2.14 4.65 3.04
CA GLY A 128 -2.16 3.56 4.02
C GLY A 128 -1.32 2.35 3.63
N LEU A 129 -1.46 1.28 4.41
CA LEU A 129 -0.78 0.00 4.18
C LEU A 129 -1.75 -1.14 3.94
N ILE A 130 -1.30 -2.06 3.08
CA ILE A 130 -1.82 -3.42 2.98
C ILE A 130 -0.77 -4.34 3.60
N THR A 131 -1.14 -5.04 4.66
CA THR A 131 -0.25 -5.92 5.43
C THR A 131 -0.75 -7.36 5.37
N PRO A 132 -0.25 -8.19 4.42
CA PRO A 132 -0.78 -9.53 4.18
C PRO A 132 -0.48 -10.52 5.32
N ASP A 133 0.53 -10.26 6.12
CA ASP A 133 1.04 -11.13 7.19
C ASP A 133 0.76 -10.59 8.61
N LEU A 134 0.03 -9.47 8.73
CA LEU A 134 -0.36 -8.90 10.02
C LEU A 134 -1.85 -9.12 10.27
N ILE A 135 -2.17 -9.61 11.46
CA ILE A 135 -3.56 -9.75 11.93
C ILE A 135 -3.89 -8.66 12.96
N PRO A 136 -5.16 -8.23 13.08
CA PRO A 136 -5.54 -7.17 14.02
C PRO A 136 -5.14 -7.43 15.47
N ASP A 137 -5.15 -8.69 15.92
CA ASP A 137 -4.76 -9.08 17.29
C ASP A 137 -3.30 -8.73 17.62
N GLU A 138 -2.43 -8.64 16.61
CA GLU A 138 -1.01 -8.34 16.76
C GLU A 138 -0.62 -6.94 16.24
N ALA A 139 -1.61 -6.16 15.82
CA ALA A 139 -1.41 -4.90 15.13
C ALA A 139 -1.44 -3.65 16.04
N ALA A 140 -1.36 -3.79 17.37
CA ALA A 140 -1.59 -2.69 18.30
C ALA A 140 -0.73 -1.43 17.98
N GLU A 141 0.57 -1.61 17.70
CA GLU A 141 1.45 -0.49 17.35
C GLU A 141 1.06 0.14 16.00
N TRP A 142 0.71 -0.70 15.00
CA TRP A 142 0.27 -0.22 13.69
C TRP A 142 -1.08 0.50 13.78
N LEU A 143 -2.02 -0.02 14.55
CA LEU A 143 -3.31 0.64 14.78
C LEU A 143 -3.11 2.05 15.37
N ALA A 144 -2.29 2.17 16.42
CA ALA A 144 -2.00 3.46 17.03
C ALA A 144 -1.31 4.43 16.08
N ALA A 145 -0.29 3.96 15.33
CA ALA A 145 0.43 4.79 14.38
C ALA A 145 -0.45 5.23 13.19
N SER A 146 -1.25 4.31 12.63
CA SER A 146 -2.16 4.65 11.53
C SER A 146 -3.23 5.66 11.94
N ASP A 147 -3.80 5.55 13.15
CA ASP A 147 -4.72 6.54 13.70
C ASP A 147 -4.05 7.91 13.86
N GLN A 148 -2.83 7.95 14.38
CA GLN A 148 -2.07 9.19 14.58
C GLN A 148 -1.81 9.93 13.27
N TYR A 149 -1.52 9.21 12.18
CA TYR A 149 -1.15 9.79 10.90
C TYR A 149 -2.29 9.79 9.87
N GLY A 150 -3.49 9.30 10.22
CA GLY A 150 -4.66 9.26 9.34
C GLY A 150 -4.48 8.31 8.14
N LEU A 151 -3.82 7.18 8.36
CA LEU A 151 -3.55 6.16 7.34
C LEU A 151 -4.60 5.07 7.35
N ASP A 152 -5.03 4.66 6.16
CA ASP A 152 -5.90 3.50 5.97
C ASP A 152 -5.18 2.18 6.27
N ARG A 153 -5.93 1.21 6.79
CA ARG A 153 -5.45 -0.14 7.13
C ARG A 153 -6.18 -1.17 6.28
N VAL A 154 -5.42 -2.03 5.63
CA VAL A 154 -5.99 -3.14 4.86
C VAL A 154 -5.39 -4.45 5.36
N PHE A 155 -6.19 -5.15 6.17
CA PHE A 155 -5.89 -6.51 6.62
C PHE A 155 -6.48 -7.53 5.68
N LEU A 156 -5.84 -8.69 5.55
CA LEU A 156 -6.33 -9.75 4.69
C LEU A 156 -7.15 -10.79 5.45
N VAL A 157 -8.11 -11.35 4.76
CA VAL A 157 -8.85 -12.54 5.16
C VAL A 157 -8.71 -13.62 4.10
N ALA A 158 -8.82 -14.88 4.50
CA ALA A 158 -8.72 -16.02 3.60
C ALA A 158 -10.09 -16.72 3.48
N PRO A 159 -10.34 -17.49 2.41
CA PRO A 159 -11.55 -18.32 2.29
C PRO A 159 -11.73 -19.31 3.46
N SER A 160 -10.63 -19.67 4.13
CA SER A 160 -10.62 -20.53 5.32
C SER A 160 -10.87 -19.77 6.64
N SER A 161 -10.99 -18.44 6.61
CA SER A 161 -11.25 -17.64 7.80
C SER A 161 -12.65 -17.94 8.35
N SER A 162 -12.74 -18.15 9.67
CA SER A 162 -14.05 -18.31 10.34
C SER A 162 -14.82 -16.98 10.31
N GLU A 163 -16.15 -17.03 10.42
CA GLU A 163 -17.01 -15.83 10.48
C GLU A 163 -16.60 -14.88 11.60
N ARG A 164 -16.21 -15.42 12.77
CA ARG A 164 -15.67 -14.61 13.87
C ARG A 164 -14.40 -13.85 13.43
N ARG A 165 -13.51 -14.51 12.70
CA ARG A 165 -12.27 -13.87 12.20
C ARG A 165 -12.60 -12.81 11.14
N LEU A 166 -13.53 -13.10 10.24
CA LEU A 166 -13.97 -12.13 9.23
C LEU A 166 -14.52 -10.86 9.89
N ALA A 167 -15.44 -11.01 10.86
CA ALA A 167 -16.03 -9.89 11.58
C ALA A 167 -14.98 -9.06 12.34
N LEU A 168 -14.05 -9.73 13.03
CA LEU A 168 -12.98 -9.06 13.77
C LEU A 168 -12.04 -8.28 12.84
N THR A 169 -11.65 -8.89 11.73
CA THR A 169 -10.74 -8.24 10.77
C THR A 169 -11.42 -7.09 10.04
N ALA A 170 -12.72 -7.21 9.71
CA ALA A 170 -13.47 -6.15 9.05
C ALA A 170 -13.77 -4.95 9.96
N ALA A 171 -13.66 -5.12 11.28
CA ALA A 171 -13.89 -4.05 12.26
C ALA A 171 -12.60 -3.28 12.66
N ALA A 172 -11.43 -3.77 12.24
CA ALA A 172 -10.14 -3.17 12.56
C ALA A 172 -9.72 -2.15 11.49
#